data_16d0baf150e93a3788a7dbaa4e5d3af9
#
_entry.id   16d0baf150e93a3788a7dbaa4e5d3af9
#
_cell.length_a   1.000
_cell.length_b   1.000
_cell.length_c   1.000
_cell.angle_alpha   90.00
_cell.angle_beta   90.00
_cell.angle_gamma   90.00
#
_symmetry.space_group_name_H-M   'P 1'
#
loop_
_entity.id
_entity.type
_entity.pdbx_description
1 polymer ?
#
loop_
_entity_poly.entity_id
_entity_poly.type
_entity_poly.pdbx_seq_one_letter_code
_entity_poly.pdbx_strand_id
1 'polypeptide(L)'
;MTLRPTDIDAVDMIILPPVRDLGDGFQVRRALPSAHRRMVGPFVFFDQFGPTTFSAGEGLDVRPHPHIGLATVTYVLEGEILHRDSLGKVQAIRPGAVNWMTAGRGIVHSERSADETRAAGGPLFGLQTWVALPKAKEEADPAFFHHAADTIPETEADGVHIRVVAGSSDGLTSPVQAFSDMLYADVTLQDGARYRLNTEHIERAVYVISGALAVEGQSGQFDAGELVIFKPDAEIVLQAKGPTRIMLVGGEPLDGPRHIYWNFVSSSRERIEQAKEDWRHGRFESVPGESEFIPLPD
;
A
#
# COMPACT_ATOMS: atom_id res chain seq x y z
N MET A 1 8.07 14.31 -12.65
CA MET A 1 8.26 14.02 -11.21
C MET A 1 9.26 15.02 -10.69
N THR A 2 8.85 15.87 -9.78
CA THR A 2 9.69 16.98 -9.28
C THR A 2 10.19 16.59 -7.88
N LEU A 3 11.51 16.66 -7.69
CA LEU A 3 12.12 16.61 -6.36
C LEU A 3 12.19 18.05 -5.84
N ARG A 4 11.84 18.26 -4.57
CA ARG A 4 12.16 19.52 -3.89
C ARG A 4 13.56 19.41 -3.31
N PRO A 5 14.44 20.42 -3.48
CA PRO A 5 15.68 20.51 -2.70
C PRO A 5 15.32 20.55 -1.21
N THR A 6 16.00 19.76 -0.40
CA THR A 6 15.76 19.74 1.05
C THR A 6 16.95 20.38 1.76
N ASP A 7 16.71 21.47 2.48
CA ASP A 7 17.65 21.98 3.50
C ASP A 7 17.52 21.22 4.83
N ILE A 8 16.88 20.06 4.78
CA ILE A 8 16.37 19.32 5.95
C ILE A 8 17.31 18.14 6.22
N ASP A 9 18.02 18.18 7.33
CA ASP A 9 18.99 17.13 7.69
C ASP A 9 18.34 15.73 7.87
N ALA A 10 17.11 15.62 8.29
CA ALA A 10 16.42 14.34 8.53
C ALA A 10 15.76 13.73 7.28
N VAL A 11 15.48 14.53 6.25
CA VAL A 11 14.82 14.08 5.03
C VAL A 11 15.84 13.65 3.99
N ASP A 12 15.70 12.41 3.51
CA ASP A 12 16.49 11.87 2.40
C ASP A 12 15.91 12.29 1.05
N MET A 13 14.55 12.15 0.92
CA MET A 13 13.89 12.40 -0.35
C MET A 13 12.40 12.74 -0.16
N ILE A 14 11.88 13.59 -1.05
CA ILE A 14 10.44 13.85 -1.18
C ILE A 14 10.01 13.41 -2.57
N ILE A 15 9.03 12.52 -2.63
CA ILE A 15 8.42 12.04 -3.87
C ILE A 15 7.07 12.71 -4.04
N LEU A 16 6.89 13.37 -5.17
CA LEU A 16 5.62 13.96 -5.62
C LEU A 16 5.01 13.01 -6.67
N PRO A 17 4.11 12.11 -6.27
CA PRO A 17 3.54 11.13 -7.18
C PRO A 17 2.74 11.80 -8.30
N PRO A 18 2.95 11.43 -9.57
CA PRO A 18 2.05 11.86 -10.63
C PRO A 18 0.69 11.18 -10.47
N VAL A 19 -0.37 11.90 -10.82
CA VAL A 19 -1.68 11.28 -11.01
C VAL A 19 -1.66 10.45 -12.29
N ARG A 20 -2.17 9.23 -12.22
CA ARG A 20 -2.36 8.32 -13.35
C ARG A 20 -3.82 7.93 -13.45
N ASP A 21 -4.36 7.94 -14.66
CA ASP A 21 -5.66 7.36 -14.95
C ASP A 21 -5.45 5.88 -15.33
N LEU A 22 -6.13 4.98 -14.63
CA LEU A 22 -6.10 3.54 -14.91
C LEU A 22 -7.24 3.08 -15.80
N GLY A 23 -8.03 4.01 -16.32
CA GLY A 23 -9.22 3.81 -17.14
C GLY A 23 -10.51 4.19 -16.40
N ASP A 24 -11.53 4.57 -17.16
CA ASP A 24 -12.86 4.94 -16.68
C ASP A 24 -12.88 6.03 -15.59
N GLY A 25 -11.88 6.94 -15.61
CA GLY A 25 -11.73 8.02 -14.63
C GLY A 25 -11.22 7.56 -13.25
N PHE A 26 -10.82 6.30 -13.11
CA PHE A 26 -10.22 5.80 -11.87
C PHE A 26 -8.77 6.26 -11.76
N GLN A 27 -8.56 7.29 -10.95
CA GLN A 27 -7.25 7.92 -10.80
C GLN A 27 -6.51 7.37 -9.57
N VAL A 28 -5.18 7.19 -9.75
CA VAL A 28 -4.27 6.80 -8.69
C VAL A 28 -3.07 7.74 -8.61
N ARG A 29 -2.50 7.89 -7.41
CA ARG A 29 -1.22 8.54 -7.16
C ARG A 29 -0.19 7.47 -6.78
N ARG A 30 0.73 7.16 -7.70
CA ARG A 30 1.76 6.14 -7.48
C ARG A 30 3.02 6.74 -6.88
N ALA A 31 3.22 6.49 -5.57
CA ALA A 31 4.41 6.93 -4.86
C ALA A 31 5.59 5.97 -5.06
N LEU A 32 5.35 4.66 -5.08
CA LEU A 32 6.35 3.63 -5.36
C LEU A 32 5.85 2.66 -6.45
N PRO A 33 6.75 2.12 -7.32
CA PRO A 33 8.15 2.55 -7.48
C PRO A 33 8.25 3.91 -8.15
N SER A 34 9.26 4.66 -7.76
CA SER A 34 9.62 5.90 -8.43
C SER A 34 10.97 5.76 -9.16
N ALA A 35 11.28 6.70 -10.07
CA ALA A 35 12.56 6.72 -10.77
C ALA A 35 13.76 6.89 -9.80
N HIS A 36 13.53 7.52 -8.65
CA HIS A 36 14.57 7.87 -7.69
C HIS A 36 14.63 6.93 -6.49
N ARG A 37 13.49 6.30 -6.15
CA ARG A 37 13.39 5.33 -5.06
C ARG A 37 12.46 4.21 -5.47
N ARG A 38 12.95 2.99 -5.48
CA ARG A 38 12.15 1.84 -5.93
C ARG A 38 11.35 1.20 -4.80
N MET A 39 11.84 1.32 -3.56
CA MET A 39 11.24 0.68 -2.39
C MET A 39 11.60 1.42 -1.10
N VAL A 40 10.80 1.21 -0.06
CA VAL A 40 11.04 1.64 1.32
C VAL A 40 10.80 0.44 2.21
N GLY A 41 11.82 -0.05 2.93
CA GLY A 41 11.76 -1.36 3.56
C GLY A 41 11.34 -2.41 2.53
N PRO A 42 10.39 -3.28 2.84
CA PRO A 42 9.89 -4.28 1.91
C PRO A 42 8.82 -3.73 0.92
N PHE A 43 8.39 -2.48 1.05
CA PHE A 43 7.36 -1.89 0.18
C PHE A 43 7.91 -1.53 -1.19
N VAL A 44 7.47 -2.25 -2.23
CA VAL A 44 7.89 -2.06 -3.63
C VAL A 44 6.86 -1.34 -4.48
N PHE A 45 5.65 -1.17 -3.95
CA PHE A 45 4.55 -0.48 -4.62
C PHE A 45 3.68 0.23 -3.60
N PHE A 46 3.27 1.45 -3.94
CA PHE A 46 2.37 2.25 -3.12
C PHE A 46 1.52 3.15 -4.01
N ASP A 47 0.24 2.87 -4.08
CA ASP A 47 -0.77 3.69 -4.75
C ASP A 47 -1.80 4.20 -3.74
N GLN A 48 -2.13 5.48 -3.84
CA GLN A 48 -3.38 6.02 -3.33
C GLN A 48 -4.39 6.02 -4.47
N PHE A 49 -5.54 5.37 -4.29
CA PHE A 49 -6.67 5.45 -5.20
C PHE A 49 -7.75 6.37 -4.63
N GLY A 50 -8.34 7.19 -5.49
CA GLY A 50 -9.31 8.21 -5.08
C GLY A 50 -8.69 9.39 -4.30
N PRO A 51 -9.50 10.18 -3.55
CA PRO A 51 -10.95 10.01 -3.41
C PRO A 51 -11.71 10.19 -4.74
N THR A 52 -12.65 9.29 -4.98
CA THR A 52 -13.58 9.38 -6.12
C THR A 52 -14.99 9.06 -5.65
N THR A 53 -15.99 9.47 -6.41
CA THR A 53 -17.39 9.13 -6.14
C THR A 53 -17.99 8.57 -7.41
N PHE A 54 -18.41 7.31 -7.38
CA PHE A 54 -19.13 6.68 -8.47
C PHE A 54 -20.60 7.07 -8.47
N SER A 55 -21.16 7.25 -9.66
CA SER A 55 -22.61 7.41 -9.83
C SER A 55 -23.33 6.07 -9.63
N ALA A 56 -24.64 6.11 -9.43
CA ALA A 56 -25.45 4.87 -9.37
C ALA A 56 -25.30 4.07 -10.69
N GLY A 57 -24.98 2.80 -10.57
CA GLY A 57 -24.68 1.88 -11.68
C GLY A 57 -23.19 1.80 -12.04
N GLU A 58 -22.36 2.70 -11.54
CA GLU A 58 -20.91 2.70 -11.75
C GLU A 58 -20.17 2.09 -10.57
N GLY A 59 -18.90 1.71 -10.75
CA GLY A 59 -18.07 1.16 -9.66
C GLY A 59 -16.72 0.71 -10.15
N LEU A 60 -15.91 0.25 -9.20
CA LEU A 60 -14.59 -0.31 -9.48
C LEU A 60 -14.71 -1.64 -10.23
N ASP A 61 -13.89 -1.82 -11.27
CA ASP A 61 -13.76 -3.07 -12.03
C ASP A 61 -12.29 -3.37 -12.38
N VAL A 62 -11.53 -3.83 -11.40
CA VAL A 62 -10.21 -4.41 -11.66
C VAL A 62 -10.37 -5.90 -11.92
N ARG A 63 -10.32 -6.26 -13.22
CA ARG A 63 -10.49 -7.62 -13.71
C ARG A 63 -9.39 -8.56 -13.20
N PRO A 64 -9.60 -9.90 -13.23
CA PRO A 64 -8.61 -10.87 -12.81
C PRO A 64 -7.23 -10.61 -13.40
N HIS A 65 -6.24 -10.56 -12.52
CA HIS A 65 -4.83 -10.34 -12.83
C HIS A 65 -3.94 -11.09 -11.83
N PRO A 66 -2.74 -11.54 -12.26
CA PRO A 66 -1.87 -12.39 -11.45
C PRO A 66 -0.87 -11.58 -10.65
N HIS A 67 -0.39 -12.16 -9.54
CA HIS A 67 0.78 -11.69 -8.78
C HIS A 67 1.72 -12.85 -8.45
N ILE A 68 3.02 -12.57 -8.35
CA ILE A 68 4.05 -13.46 -7.78
C ILE A 68 5.04 -12.68 -6.91
N GLY A 69 5.66 -13.35 -5.92
CA GLY A 69 6.81 -12.86 -5.16
C GLY A 69 6.53 -11.68 -4.23
N LEU A 70 5.26 -11.37 -3.99
CA LEU A 70 4.83 -10.25 -3.14
C LEU A 70 3.61 -10.62 -2.28
N ALA A 71 3.26 -9.76 -1.35
CA ALA A 71 1.93 -9.67 -0.78
C ALA A 71 1.27 -8.34 -1.18
N THR A 72 -0.03 -8.35 -1.48
CA THR A 72 -0.82 -7.13 -1.63
C THR A 72 -1.48 -6.77 -0.32
N VAL A 73 -1.56 -5.47 -0.04
CA VAL A 73 -2.27 -4.94 1.12
C VAL A 73 -3.27 -3.91 0.61
N THR A 74 -4.56 -4.23 0.75
CA THR A 74 -5.64 -3.30 0.44
C THR A 74 -6.13 -2.70 1.75
N TYR A 75 -6.11 -1.37 1.84
CA TYR A 75 -6.55 -0.60 3.01
C TYR A 75 -7.50 0.50 2.58
N VAL A 76 -8.79 0.27 2.81
CA VAL A 76 -9.86 1.21 2.41
C VAL A 76 -10.05 2.26 3.48
N LEU A 77 -10.15 3.52 3.07
CA LEU A 77 -10.42 4.69 3.91
C LEU A 77 -11.87 5.13 3.83
N GLU A 78 -12.49 4.99 2.64
CA GLU A 78 -13.92 5.24 2.40
C GLU A 78 -14.43 4.24 1.35
N GLY A 79 -15.68 3.80 1.49
CA GLY A 79 -16.32 2.88 0.57
C GLY A 79 -16.03 1.41 0.86
N GLU A 80 -16.12 0.58 -0.18
CA GLU A 80 -15.95 -0.86 -0.10
C GLU A 80 -15.35 -1.41 -1.39
N ILE A 81 -14.47 -2.40 -1.26
CA ILE A 81 -13.97 -3.21 -2.37
C ILE A 81 -14.28 -4.68 -2.11
N LEU A 82 -14.82 -5.39 -3.10
CA LEU A 82 -15.03 -6.83 -3.08
C LEU A 82 -13.84 -7.52 -3.76
N HIS A 83 -13.06 -8.21 -2.97
CA HIS A 83 -11.96 -9.07 -3.41
C HIS A 83 -12.47 -10.46 -3.77
N ARG A 84 -11.97 -11.04 -4.87
CA ARG A 84 -12.12 -12.45 -5.24
C ARG A 84 -10.78 -12.98 -5.70
N ASP A 85 -10.45 -14.24 -5.38
CA ASP A 85 -9.16 -14.82 -5.79
C ASP A 85 -9.26 -16.28 -6.24
N SER A 86 -8.16 -16.77 -6.81
CA SER A 86 -8.04 -18.15 -7.28
C SER A 86 -8.02 -19.21 -6.17
N LEU A 87 -7.94 -18.81 -4.89
CA LEU A 87 -8.15 -19.70 -3.75
C LEU A 87 -9.64 -19.85 -3.42
N GLY A 88 -10.53 -19.19 -4.19
CA GLY A 88 -11.97 -19.18 -3.97
C GLY A 88 -12.44 -18.27 -2.84
N LYS A 89 -11.59 -17.33 -2.39
CA LYS A 89 -12.01 -16.32 -1.41
C LYS A 89 -12.88 -15.26 -2.08
N VAL A 90 -13.91 -14.85 -1.35
CA VAL A 90 -14.77 -13.70 -1.68
C VAL A 90 -14.89 -12.89 -0.40
N GLN A 91 -14.30 -11.71 -0.39
CA GLN A 91 -14.20 -10.89 0.82
C GLN A 91 -14.37 -9.41 0.52
N ALA A 92 -15.39 -8.79 1.10
CA ALA A 92 -15.52 -7.34 1.13
C ALA A 92 -14.55 -6.75 2.14
N ILE A 93 -13.87 -5.66 1.73
CA ILE A 93 -13.06 -4.86 2.65
C ILE A 93 -13.68 -3.48 2.80
N ARG A 94 -13.79 -3.04 4.05
CA ARG A 94 -14.36 -1.76 4.50
C ARG A 94 -13.34 -0.96 5.31
N PRO A 95 -13.60 0.33 5.57
CA PRO A 95 -12.69 1.19 6.31
C PRO A 95 -12.22 0.59 7.63
N GLY A 96 -10.89 0.67 7.86
CA GLY A 96 -10.21 0.18 9.04
C GLY A 96 -9.88 -1.32 9.05
N ALA A 97 -10.47 -2.13 8.15
CA ALA A 97 -10.10 -3.52 7.96
C ALA A 97 -8.87 -3.65 7.05
N VAL A 98 -8.23 -4.82 7.06
CA VAL A 98 -7.05 -5.12 6.25
C VAL A 98 -7.27 -6.42 5.49
N ASN A 99 -7.14 -6.38 4.15
CA ASN A 99 -6.95 -7.57 3.34
C ASN A 99 -5.46 -7.74 3.05
N TRP A 100 -4.94 -8.90 3.43
CA TRP A 100 -3.57 -9.31 3.16
C TRP A 100 -3.58 -10.54 2.26
N MET A 101 -3.11 -10.38 1.02
CA MET A 101 -3.00 -11.48 0.06
C MET A 101 -1.54 -11.77 -0.24
N THR A 102 -1.01 -12.87 0.27
CA THR A 102 0.32 -13.38 -0.10
C THR A 102 0.22 -14.07 -1.44
N ALA A 103 0.89 -13.55 -2.46
CA ALA A 103 0.92 -14.15 -3.78
C ALA A 103 1.88 -15.34 -3.85
N GLY A 104 3.05 -15.24 -3.21
CA GLY A 104 4.05 -16.31 -3.22
C GLY A 104 4.38 -16.78 -4.62
N ARG A 105 4.26 -18.10 -4.89
CA ARG A 105 4.51 -18.67 -6.22
C ARG A 105 3.50 -18.26 -7.30
N GLY A 106 2.33 -17.73 -6.91
CA GLY A 106 1.35 -17.19 -7.84
C GLY A 106 -0.08 -17.23 -7.31
N ILE A 107 -0.81 -16.14 -7.49
CA ILE A 107 -2.25 -16.01 -7.22
C ILE A 107 -2.87 -15.08 -8.27
N VAL A 108 -4.12 -15.31 -8.59
CA VAL A 108 -4.93 -14.41 -9.43
C VAL A 108 -6.04 -13.84 -8.58
N HIS A 109 -6.29 -12.54 -8.70
CA HIS A 109 -7.43 -11.92 -8.01
C HIS A 109 -8.08 -10.82 -8.85
N SER A 110 -9.31 -10.46 -8.46
CA SER A 110 -10.06 -9.31 -8.95
C SER A 110 -10.52 -8.44 -7.79
N GLU A 111 -10.69 -7.15 -8.06
CA GLU A 111 -11.19 -6.17 -7.09
C GLU A 111 -12.31 -5.36 -7.73
N ARG A 112 -13.52 -5.53 -7.23
CA ARG A 112 -14.73 -4.93 -7.83
C ARG A 112 -15.59 -4.25 -6.78
N SER A 113 -16.47 -3.35 -7.21
CA SER A 113 -17.62 -2.97 -6.39
C SER A 113 -18.62 -4.12 -6.34
N ALA A 114 -19.14 -4.42 -5.15
CA ALA A 114 -20.25 -5.36 -5.00
C ALA A 114 -21.51 -4.83 -5.73
N ASP A 115 -22.42 -5.72 -6.13
CA ASP A 115 -23.62 -5.35 -6.91
C ASP A 115 -24.48 -4.28 -6.21
N GLU A 116 -24.65 -4.39 -4.90
CA GLU A 116 -25.39 -3.41 -4.11
C GLU A 116 -24.68 -2.06 -4.05
N THR A 117 -23.35 -2.06 -3.84
CA THR A 117 -22.52 -0.87 -3.83
C THR A 117 -22.53 -0.20 -5.20
N ARG A 118 -22.42 -0.99 -6.27
CA ARG A 118 -22.53 -0.49 -7.65
C ARG A 118 -23.89 0.13 -7.92
N ALA A 119 -24.97 -0.53 -7.54
CA ALA A 119 -26.33 -0.02 -7.77
C ALA A 119 -26.56 1.33 -7.05
N ALA A 120 -26.00 1.50 -5.86
CA ALA A 120 -26.13 2.74 -5.08
C ALA A 120 -25.16 3.83 -5.55
N GLY A 121 -24.01 3.47 -6.10
CA GLY A 121 -22.85 4.35 -6.22
C GLY A 121 -22.25 4.68 -4.86
N GLY A 122 -21.36 5.66 -4.80
CA GLY A 122 -20.78 6.13 -3.54
C GLY A 122 -19.28 6.39 -3.61
N PRO A 123 -18.69 6.83 -2.48
CA PRO A 123 -17.28 7.17 -2.44
C PRO A 123 -16.39 5.93 -2.45
N LEU A 124 -15.19 6.08 -3.01
CA LEU A 124 -14.10 5.12 -2.88
C LEU A 124 -12.78 5.87 -2.67
N PHE A 125 -12.10 5.52 -1.59
CA PHE A 125 -10.80 6.08 -1.24
C PHE A 125 -9.98 5.06 -0.45
N GLY A 126 -8.70 4.90 -0.78
CA GLY A 126 -7.84 3.99 -0.04
C GLY A 126 -6.43 3.90 -0.57
N LEU A 127 -5.71 2.92 -0.05
CA LEU A 127 -4.32 2.64 -0.36
C LEU A 127 -4.18 1.19 -0.82
N GLN A 128 -3.43 0.99 -1.91
CA GLN A 128 -3.00 -0.31 -2.39
C GLN A 128 -1.48 -0.37 -2.31
N THR A 129 -0.95 -1.31 -1.54
CA THR A 129 0.49 -1.48 -1.40
C THR A 129 0.93 -2.90 -1.70
N TRP A 130 2.16 -3.04 -2.19
CA TRP A 130 2.77 -4.35 -2.33
C TRP A 130 4.02 -4.44 -1.48
N VAL A 131 4.10 -5.52 -0.74
CA VAL A 131 5.21 -5.91 0.11
C VAL A 131 5.94 -7.04 -0.58
N ALA A 132 7.17 -6.80 -1.04
CA ALA A 132 7.99 -7.86 -1.64
C ALA A 132 8.37 -8.91 -0.59
N LEU A 133 8.34 -10.16 -0.98
CA LEU A 133 8.72 -11.26 -0.09
C LEU A 133 10.25 -11.41 -0.02
N PRO A 134 10.81 -11.82 1.13
CA PRO A 134 12.20 -12.27 1.20
C PRO A 134 12.45 -13.41 0.22
N LYS A 135 13.67 -13.54 -0.32
CA LYS A 135 14.03 -14.57 -1.33
C LYS A 135 13.59 -15.97 -0.93
N ALA A 136 13.77 -16.33 0.34
CA ALA A 136 13.38 -17.63 0.86
C ALA A 136 11.86 -17.86 0.90
N LYS A 137 11.06 -16.84 0.62
CA LYS A 137 9.58 -16.85 0.68
C LYS A 137 8.90 -16.43 -0.62
N GLU A 138 9.66 -16.06 -1.66
CA GLU A 138 9.09 -15.66 -2.96
C GLU A 138 8.19 -16.75 -3.58
N GLU A 139 8.51 -18.03 -3.34
CA GLU A 139 7.73 -19.18 -3.82
C GLU A 139 6.87 -19.83 -2.71
N ALA A 140 6.54 -19.10 -1.65
CA ALA A 140 5.61 -19.58 -0.62
C ALA A 140 4.23 -19.90 -1.23
N ASP A 141 3.46 -20.75 -0.57
CA ASP A 141 2.08 -21.00 -0.96
C ASP A 141 1.25 -19.71 -0.91
N PRO A 142 0.39 -19.45 -1.90
CA PRO A 142 -0.50 -18.32 -1.88
C PRO A 142 -1.47 -18.42 -0.70
N ALA A 143 -1.78 -17.28 -0.08
CA ALA A 143 -2.67 -17.22 1.07
C ALA A 143 -3.44 -15.89 1.10
N PHE A 144 -4.63 -15.92 1.69
CA PHE A 144 -5.43 -14.73 1.90
C PHE A 144 -5.94 -14.66 3.35
N PHE A 145 -5.76 -13.50 3.97
CA PHE A 145 -6.25 -13.20 5.31
C PHE A 145 -6.99 -11.87 5.33
N HIS A 146 -8.14 -11.88 5.99
CA HIS A 146 -8.91 -10.69 6.30
C HIS A 146 -8.83 -10.42 7.81
N HIS A 147 -8.48 -9.21 8.17
CA HIS A 147 -8.48 -8.73 9.55
C HIS A 147 -9.54 -7.64 9.67
N ALA A 148 -10.56 -7.90 10.47
CA ALA A 148 -11.62 -6.92 10.73
C ALA A 148 -11.08 -5.70 11.49
N ALA A 149 -11.71 -4.55 11.31
CA ALA A 149 -11.24 -3.28 11.85
C ALA A 149 -11.02 -3.29 13.38
N ASP A 150 -11.84 -4.03 14.12
CA ASP A 150 -11.76 -4.17 15.57
C ASP A 150 -10.64 -5.10 16.06
N THR A 151 -10.00 -5.83 15.14
CA THR A 151 -8.84 -6.69 15.44
C THR A 151 -7.50 -5.98 15.23
N ILE A 152 -7.51 -4.83 14.57
CA ILE A 152 -6.29 -4.05 14.29
C ILE A 152 -5.96 -3.20 15.52
N PRO A 153 -4.74 -3.36 16.09
CA PRO A 153 -4.37 -2.64 17.31
C PRO A 153 -4.24 -1.14 17.06
N GLU A 154 -4.74 -0.38 18.02
CA GLU A 154 -4.71 1.08 17.96
C GLU A 154 -4.46 1.69 19.34
N THR A 155 -3.95 2.91 19.36
CA THR A 155 -3.76 3.73 20.56
C THR A 155 -4.00 5.19 20.24
N GLU A 156 -4.39 5.96 21.26
CA GLU A 156 -4.58 7.40 21.13
C GLU A 156 -3.99 8.11 22.35
N ALA A 157 -3.17 9.12 22.11
CA ALA A 157 -2.59 9.99 23.13
C ALA A 157 -2.23 11.35 22.50
N ASP A 158 -2.38 12.42 23.27
CA ASP A 158 -1.92 13.78 22.93
C ASP A 158 -2.37 14.29 21.54
N GLY A 159 -3.58 13.90 21.12
CA GLY A 159 -4.14 14.28 19.82
C GLY A 159 -3.57 13.50 18.64
N VAL A 160 -2.88 12.38 18.90
CA VAL A 160 -2.37 11.44 17.91
C VAL A 160 -3.07 10.11 18.11
N HIS A 161 -3.73 9.62 17.07
CA HIS A 161 -4.31 8.28 17.02
C HIS A 161 -3.53 7.44 16.01
N ILE A 162 -3.08 6.28 16.43
CA ILE A 162 -2.26 5.35 15.65
C ILE A 162 -2.96 4.01 15.54
N ARG A 163 -3.07 3.48 14.33
CA ARG A 163 -3.55 2.13 14.03
C ARG A 163 -2.48 1.36 13.28
N VAL A 164 -1.94 0.28 13.85
CA VAL A 164 -0.87 -0.52 13.24
C VAL A 164 -1.48 -1.56 12.30
N VAL A 165 -1.48 -1.24 11.02
CA VAL A 165 -2.10 -2.03 9.94
C VAL A 165 -1.32 -3.33 9.69
N ALA A 166 0.02 -3.27 9.64
CA ALA A 166 0.89 -4.44 9.54
C ALA A 166 2.26 -4.15 10.18
N GLY A 167 2.91 -5.19 10.70
CA GLY A 167 4.17 -5.07 11.42
C GLY A 167 4.00 -4.55 12.84
N SER A 168 4.97 -3.77 13.32
CA SER A 168 4.96 -3.22 14.69
C SER A 168 5.36 -1.76 14.72
N SER A 169 4.78 -1.01 15.65
CA SER A 169 5.13 0.38 15.96
C SER A 169 4.52 0.79 17.30
N ASP A 170 5.16 1.71 18.00
CA ASP A 170 4.62 2.36 19.22
C ASP A 170 4.17 1.34 20.29
N GLY A 171 4.88 0.23 20.41
CA GLY A 171 4.56 -0.86 21.35
C GLY A 171 3.39 -1.74 20.92
N LEU A 172 2.81 -1.52 19.73
CA LEU A 172 1.73 -2.32 19.16
C LEU A 172 2.27 -3.27 18.10
N THR A 173 1.65 -4.44 17.96
CA THR A 173 1.97 -5.42 16.92
C THR A 173 0.68 -5.87 16.25
N SER A 174 0.61 -5.70 14.92
CA SER A 174 -0.51 -6.14 14.10
C SER A 174 -0.63 -7.67 14.07
N PRO A 175 -1.86 -8.23 14.00
CA PRO A 175 -2.08 -9.65 13.81
C PRO A 175 -1.73 -10.13 12.39
N VAL A 176 -1.45 -9.23 11.45
CA VAL A 176 -1.06 -9.56 10.07
C VAL A 176 0.27 -10.30 10.06
N GLN A 177 0.28 -11.49 9.47
CA GLN A 177 1.48 -12.33 9.36
C GLN A 177 2.33 -11.89 8.15
N ALA A 178 3.26 -10.97 8.37
CA ALA A 178 4.25 -10.56 7.38
C ALA A 178 5.52 -11.46 7.45
N PHE A 179 6.22 -11.61 6.32
CA PHE A 179 7.50 -12.34 6.25
C PHE A 179 8.73 -11.43 6.45
N SER A 180 8.51 -10.14 6.55
CA SER A 180 9.56 -9.13 6.79
C SER A 180 9.22 -8.32 8.02
N ASP A 181 10.25 -7.84 8.71
CA ASP A 181 10.09 -6.82 9.73
C ASP A 181 9.72 -5.50 9.08
N MET A 182 8.58 -4.93 9.45
CA MET A 182 7.98 -3.81 8.73
C MET A 182 7.12 -2.93 9.62
N LEU A 183 6.89 -1.71 9.11
CA LEU A 183 6.00 -0.71 9.68
C LEU A 183 4.99 -0.27 8.62
N TYR A 184 3.71 -0.48 8.87
CA TYR A 184 2.61 0.08 8.09
C TYR A 184 1.52 0.52 9.07
N ALA A 185 1.41 1.83 9.30
CA ALA A 185 0.49 2.37 10.30
C ALA A 185 -0.23 3.62 9.80
N ASP A 186 -1.54 3.64 10.01
CA ASP A 186 -2.43 4.78 9.76
C ASP A 186 -2.44 5.68 10.99
N VAL A 187 -2.02 6.93 10.82
CA VAL A 187 -1.91 7.89 11.91
C VAL A 187 -2.73 9.13 11.59
N THR A 188 -3.61 9.50 12.51
CA THR A 188 -4.34 10.78 12.47
C THR A 188 -3.84 11.69 13.56
N LEU A 189 -3.62 12.96 13.21
CA LEU A 189 -3.12 13.99 14.11
C LEU A 189 -4.10 15.17 14.15
N GLN A 190 -4.44 15.60 15.35
CA GLN A 190 -5.16 16.86 15.54
C GLN A 190 -4.27 18.06 15.18
N ASP A 191 -4.87 19.22 14.96
CA ASP A 191 -4.11 20.45 14.69
C ASP A 191 -3.07 20.72 15.78
N GLY A 192 -1.83 20.95 15.35
CA GLY A 192 -0.69 21.19 16.24
C GLY A 192 -0.15 19.98 16.98
N ALA A 193 -0.78 18.81 16.87
CA ALA A 193 -0.32 17.58 17.50
C ALA A 193 1.08 17.21 16.99
N ARG A 194 1.87 16.62 17.89
CA ARG A 194 3.25 16.23 17.64
C ARG A 194 3.41 14.72 17.78
N TYR A 195 4.04 14.11 16.80
CA TYR A 195 4.32 12.68 16.80
C TYR A 195 5.81 12.42 16.59
N ARG A 196 6.45 11.77 17.55
CA ARG A 196 7.82 11.30 17.42
C ARG A 196 7.81 9.96 16.67
N LEU A 197 8.32 9.95 15.46
CA LEU A 197 8.50 8.72 14.68
C LEU A 197 9.59 7.89 15.34
N ASN A 198 9.26 6.67 15.77
CA ASN A 198 10.22 5.78 16.41
C ASN A 198 11.35 5.36 15.47
N THR A 199 12.43 4.82 16.04
CA THR A 199 13.63 4.38 15.31
C THR A 199 13.78 2.86 15.27
N GLU A 200 12.67 2.14 15.48
CA GLU A 200 12.66 0.67 15.50
C GLU A 200 13.01 0.07 14.14
N HIS A 201 12.77 0.81 13.04
CA HIS A 201 13.02 0.39 11.68
C HIS A 201 14.05 1.27 10.97
N ILE A 202 14.92 0.65 10.16
CA ILE A 202 16.00 1.36 9.43
C ILE A 202 15.42 2.29 8.38
N GLU A 203 14.55 1.78 7.49
CA GLU A 203 13.92 2.60 6.46
C GLU A 203 12.53 3.07 6.91
N ARG A 204 12.31 4.38 6.85
CA ARG A 204 11.08 5.01 7.31
C ARG A 204 10.65 6.10 6.35
N ALA A 205 9.35 6.12 6.04
CA ALA A 205 8.73 7.15 5.23
C ALA A 205 7.32 7.46 5.75
N VAL A 206 6.86 8.64 5.38
CA VAL A 206 5.50 9.12 5.66
C VAL A 206 4.84 9.51 4.35
N TYR A 207 3.70 8.93 4.06
CA TYR A 207 2.82 9.41 2.99
C TYR A 207 1.73 10.28 3.60
N VAL A 208 1.61 11.53 3.17
CA VAL A 208 0.58 12.46 3.64
C VAL A 208 -0.71 12.18 2.87
N ILE A 209 -1.71 11.60 3.54
CA ILE A 209 -3.02 11.27 2.94
C ILE A 209 -3.87 12.53 2.82
N SER A 210 -3.93 13.32 3.90
CA SER A 210 -4.66 14.60 3.95
C SER A 210 -4.04 15.55 4.96
N GLY A 211 -4.29 16.85 4.83
CA GLY A 211 -3.71 17.88 5.67
C GLY A 211 -2.26 18.18 5.30
N ALA A 212 -1.46 18.59 6.25
CA ALA A 212 -0.05 18.90 6.06
C ALA A 212 0.78 18.67 7.33
N LEU A 213 2.06 18.35 7.16
CA LEU A 213 3.04 18.12 8.21
C LEU A 213 4.21 19.09 8.12
N ALA A 214 4.80 19.40 9.26
CA ALA A 214 6.18 19.91 9.35
C ALA A 214 7.05 18.92 10.15
N VAL A 215 8.35 18.96 9.93
CA VAL A 215 9.35 18.30 10.79
C VAL A 215 9.94 19.35 11.72
N GLU A 216 9.97 19.08 13.01
CA GLU A 216 10.47 20.04 13.99
C GLU A 216 11.94 20.43 13.73
N GLY A 217 12.24 21.70 13.98
CA GLY A 217 13.58 22.25 13.77
C GLY A 217 13.92 22.51 12.29
N GLN A 218 12.96 22.36 11.38
CA GLN A 218 13.17 22.45 9.95
C GLN A 218 12.17 23.40 9.29
N SER A 219 12.59 24.07 8.23
CA SER A 219 11.72 24.97 7.47
C SER A 219 10.91 24.19 6.42
N GLY A 220 9.67 24.63 6.19
CA GLY A 220 8.75 24.05 5.19
C GLY A 220 7.72 23.12 5.77
N GLN A 221 6.85 22.65 4.89
CA GLN A 221 5.81 21.66 5.19
C GLN A 221 5.71 20.65 4.07
N PHE A 222 5.10 19.53 4.36
CA PHE A 222 4.78 18.45 3.43
C PHE A 222 3.26 18.35 3.30
N ASP A 223 2.78 18.41 2.07
CA ASP A 223 1.36 18.49 1.77
C ASP A 223 0.77 17.13 1.36
N ALA A 224 -0.54 17.04 1.33
CA ALA A 224 -1.27 15.85 0.91
C ALA A 224 -0.80 15.34 -0.47
N GLY A 225 -0.56 14.03 -0.55
CA GLY A 225 -0.06 13.34 -1.74
C GLY A 225 1.46 13.24 -1.82
N GLU A 226 2.22 13.75 -0.86
CA GLU A 226 3.68 13.64 -0.83
C GLU A 226 4.12 12.39 -0.03
N LEU A 227 5.13 11.68 -0.56
CA LEU A 227 5.85 10.64 0.18
C LEU A 227 7.20 11.21 0.62
N VAL A 228 7.39 11.34 1.93
CA VAL A 228 8.60 11.86 2.56
C VAL A 228 9.40 10.68 3.11
N ILE A 229 10.59 10.46 2.59
CA ILE A 229 11.50 9.40 3.01
C ILE A 229 12.57 10.02 3.90
N PHE A 230 12.80 9.40 5.04
CA PHE A 230 13.77 9.89 6.02
C PHE A 230 15.12 9.17 5.92
N LYS A 231 16.19 9.85 6.33
CA LYS A 231 17.49 9.22 6.49
C LYS A 231 17.44 8.17 7.60
N PRO A 232 18.16 7.06 7.46
CA PRO A 232 18.35 6.12 8.56
C PRO A 232 18.82 6.85 9.84
N ASP A 233 18.40 6.35 10.99
CA ASP A 233 18.77 6.84 12.33
C ASP A 233 18.40 8.31 12.63
N ALA A 234 17.78 9.05 11.71
CA ALA A 234 17.34 10.42 11.97
C ALA A 234 16.26 10.45 13.05
N GLU A 235 16.44 11.36 14.01
CA GLU A 235 15.39 11.69 14.98
C GLU A 235 14.36 12.61 14.32
N ILE A 236 13.09 12.19 14.32
CA ILE A 236 12.03 12.88 13.60
C ILE A 236 10.87 13.13 14.56
N VAL A 237 10.50 14.41 14.67
CA VAL A 237 9.24 14.81 15.30
C VAL A 237 8.39 15.49 14.25
N LEU A 238 7.28 14.87 13.91
CA LEU A 238 6.27 15.40 12.99
C LEU A 238 5.33 16.33 13.77
N GLN A 239 4.96 17.44 13.17
CA GLN A 239 3.97 18.36 13.68
C GLN A 239 2.87 18.58 12.67
N ALA A 240 1.62 18.32 13.04
CA ALA A 240 0.48 18.59 12.17
C ALA A 240 0.24 20.10 11.98
N LYS A 241 -0.06 20.48 10.74
CA LYS A 241 -0.47 21.84 10.34
C LYS A 241 -1.94 21.82 9.93
N GLY A 242 -2.81 21.76 10.91
CA GLY A 242 -4.23 21.41 10.81
C GLY A 242 -4.48 19.91 11.01
N PRO A 243 -5.75 19.47 11.01
CA PRO A 243 -6.08 18.04 11.06
C PRO A 243 -5.40 17.29 9.92
N THR A 244 -4.61 16.28 10.25
CA THR A 244 -3.73 15.60 9.28
C THR A 244 -3.86 14.09 9.42
N ARG A 245 -3.86 13.36 8.29
CA ARG A 245 -3.80 11.90 8.24
C ARG A 245 -2.62 11.47 7.39
N ILE A 246 -1.85 10.52 7.91
CA ILE A 246 -0.66 9.99 7.24
C ILE A 246 -0.66 8.47 7.27
N MET A 247 0.07 7.89 6.33
CA MET A 247 0.46 6.48 6.37
C MET A 247 1.97 6.38 6.62
N LEU A 248 2.35 5.75 7.73
CA LEU A 248 3.74 5.36 7.99
C LEU A 248 4.07 4.12 7.18
N VAL A 249 5.21 4.14 6.51
CA VAL A 249 5.71 3.06 5.65
C VAL A 249 7.18 2.84 5.96
N GLY A 250 7.57 1.61 6.25
CA GLY A 250 8.97 1.34 6.57
C GLY A 250 9.25 -0.13 6.86
N GLY A 251 10.44 -0.39 7.36
CA GLY A 251 10.88 -1.72 7.73
C GLY A 251 12.38 -1.89 7.52
N GLU A 252 12.81 -3.14 7.71
CA GLU A 252 14.18 -3.54 7.40
C GLU A 252 14.38 -3.64 5.88
N PRO A 253 15.55 -3.26 5.37
CA PRO A 253 15.90 -3.46 3.97
C PRO A 253 15.79 -4.95 3.59
N LEU A 254 15.26 -5.24 2.41
CA LEU A 254 15.20 -6.61 1.91
C LEU A 254 16.60 -7.19 1.64
N ASP A 255 16.67 -8.53 1.59
CA ASP A 255 17.84 -9.37 1.29
C ASP A 255 18.36 -9.23 -0.16
N GLY A 256 18.19 -8.06 -0.77
CA GLY A 256 18.69 -7.64 -2.07
C GLY A 256 17.61 -7.08 -3.00
N PRO A 257 18.00 -6.70 -4.23
CA PRO A 257 17.11 -6.03 -5.16
C PRO A 257 15.99 -6.96 -5.65
N ARG A 258 14.88 -6.33 -6.03
CA ARG A 258 13.75 -6.99 -6.70
C ARG A 258 13.57 -6.44 -8.11
N HIS A 259 13.33 -7.36 -9.05
CA HIS A 259 12.85 -7.05 -10.39
C HIS A 259 11.33 -6.92 -10.33
N ILE A 260 10.81 -5.93 -11.04
CA ILE A 260 9.37 -5.67 -11.13
C ILE A 260 9.03 -5.58 -12.62
N TYR A 261 8.11 -6.40 -13.06
CA TYR A 261 7.48 -6.30 -14.37
C TYR A 261 5.97 -6.47 -14.19
N TRP A 262 5.22 -5.44 -14.54
CA TRP A 262 3.77 -5.38 -14.33
C TRP A 262 3.42 -5.72 -12.87
N ASN A 263 2.74 -6.85 -12.60
CA ASN A 263 2.33 -7.30 -11.27
C ASN A 263 3.25 -8.42 -10.71
N PHE A 264 4.35 -8.69 -11.37
CA PHE A 264 5.32 -9.71 -10.98
C PHE A 264 6.53 -9.09 -10.30
N VAL A 265 6.87 -9.63 -9.14
CA VAL A 265 8.05 -9.24 -8.36
C VAL A 265 8.88 -10.49 -8.10
N SER A 266 10.17 -10.43 -8.31
CA SER A 266 11.10 -11.52 -7.97
C SER A 266 12.53 -11.03 -7.85
N SER A 267 13.36 -11.73 -7.09
CA SER A 267 14.81 -11.58 -7.07
C SER A 267 15.48 -12.15 -8.33
N SER A 268 14.77 -12.98 -9.13
CA SER A 268 15.24 -13.60 -10.39
C SER A 268 14.50 -13.02 -11.60
N ARG A 269 15.26 -12.65 -12.63
CA ARG A 269 14.70 -12.23 -13.92
C ARG A 269 14.07 -13.40 -14.66
N GLU A 270 14.67 -14.57 -14.54
CA GLU A 270 14.20 -15.81 -15.16
C GLU A 270 12.81 -16.16 -14.62
N ARG A 271 12.60 -15.96 -13.30
CA ARG A 271 11.29 -16.19 -12.67
C ARG A 271 10.23 -15.22 -13.21
N ILE A 272 10.59 -13.97 -13.46
CA ILE A 272 9.69 -12.99 -14.10
C ILE A 272 9.30 -13.47 -15.51
N GLU A 273 10.28 -13.89 -16.35
CA GLU A 273 9.99 -14.37 -17.69
C GLU A 273 9.13 -15.65 -17.65
N GLN A 274 9.38 -16.55 -16.71
CA GLN A 274 8.53 -17.72 -16.51
C GLN A 274 7.08 -17.32 -16.16
N ALA A 275 6.87 -16.35 -15.27
CA ALA A 275 5.54 -15.89 -14.91
C ALA A 275 4.79 -15.24 -16.08
N LYS A 276 5.50 -14.49 -16.93
CA LYS A 276 4.94 -13.92 -18.17
C LYS A 276 4.44 -15.02 -19.11
N GLU A 277 5.25 -16.07 -19.31
CA GLU A 277 4.87 -17.23 -20.14
C GLU A 277 3.73 -18.02 -19.51
N ASP A 278 3.73 -18.17 -18.18
CA ASP A 278 2.64 -18.86 -17.46
C ASP A 278 1.32 -18.11 -17.60
N TRP A 279 1.34 -16.77 -17.52
CA TRP A 279 0.13 -15.97 -17.72
C TRP A 279 -0.36 -16.01 -19.17
N ARG A 280 0.53 -15.87 -20.15
CA ARG A 280 0.16 -15.94 -21.58
C ARG A 280 -0.50 -17.26 -21.97
N HIS A 281 -0.11 -18.35 -21.31
CA HIS A 281 -0.60 -19.70 -21.61
C HIS A 281 -1.68 -20.20 -20.62
N GLY A 282 -2.21 -19.33 -19.77
CA GLY A 282 -3.28 -19.68 -18.83
C GLY A 282 -2.89 -20.73 -17.80
N ARG A 283 -1.63 -20.72 -17.32
CA ARG A 283 -1.13 -21.68 -16.31
C ARG A 283 -1.36 -21.26 -14.87
N PHE A 284 -1.82 -20.03 -14.66
CA PHE A 284 -2.31 -19.61 -13.35
C PHE A 284 -3.72 -20.15 -13.13
N GLU A 285 -4.04 -20.45 -11.88
CA GLU A 285 -5.42 -20.82 -11.50
C GLU A 285 -6.37 -19.64 -11.71
N SER A 286 -7.56 -19.89 -12.24
CA SER A 286 -8.56 -18.86 -12.50
C SER A 286 -9.34 -18.50 -11.22
N VAL A 287 -9.86 -17.29 -11.18
CA VAL A 287 -10.80 -16.85 -10.13
C VAL A 287 -12.15 -17.49 -10.38
N PRO A 288 -12.73 -18.28 -9.44
CA PRO A 288 -14.03 -18.90 -9.62
C PRO A 288 -15.14 -17.87 -9.89
N GLY A 289 -15.93 -18.13 -10.95
CA GLY A 289 -17.05 -17.27 -11.35
C GLY A 289 -16.64 -16.04 -12.18
N GLU A 290 -15.36 -15.85 -12.50
CA GLU A 290 -14.87 -14.81 -13.40
C GLU A 290 -14.53 -15.42 -14.78
N SER A 291 -14.90 -14.72 -15.85
CA SER A 291 -14.56 -15.12 -17.23
C SER A 291 -13.64 -14.14 -17.95
N GLU A 292 -13.42 -12.98 -17.35
CA GLU A 292 -12.55 -11.93 -17.86
C GLU A 292 -11.15 -12.04 -17.26
N PHE A 293 -10.19 -11.36 -17.87
CA PHE A 293 -8.85 -11.18 -17.30
C PHE A 293 -8.16 -9.95 -17.91
N ILE A 294 -7.12 -9.47 -17.25
CA ILE A 294 -6.25 -8.42 -17.79
C ILE A 294 -5.11 -9.10 -18.56
N PRO A 295 -4.97 -8.88 -19.88
CA PRO A 295 -3.86 -9.44 -20.64
C PRO A 295 -2.52 -8.90 -20.16
N LEU A 296 -1.45 -9.69 -20.41
CA LEU A 296 -0.09 -9.21 -20.14
C LEU A 296 0.18 -7.96 -21.00
N PRO A 297 0.68 -6.87 -20.44
CA PRO A 297 1.06 -5.70 -21.23
C PRO A 297 2.21 -6.03 -22.19
N ASP A 298 2.27 -5.30 -23.32
CA ASP A 298 3.30 -5.44 -24.38
C ASP A 298 4.71 -5.07 -23.88
#